data_53118e8f5d374e56ae2f5ae455770c98
#
_entry.id   53118e8f5d374e56ae2f5ae455770c98
#
_cell.length_a   1.000
_cell.length_b   1.000
_cell.length_c   1.000
_cell.angle_alpha   90.00
_cell.angle_beta   90.00
_cell.angle_gamma   90.00
#
_symmetry.space_group_name_H-M   'P 1'
#
loop_
_entity.id
_entity.type
_entity.pdbx_description
1 polymer ?
#
loop_
_entity_poly.entity_id
_entity_poly.type
_entity_poly.pdbx_seq_one_letter_code
_entity_poly.pdbx_strand_id
1 'polypeptide(L)'
;MHGNDIAERLLGFTTSQQAREYIVTSSRRLSFGEVRDGMLAYAGWLESTEGVRRGDRVALCLPRTPETLQLVFGILAAGAAYVPLQYNGPPERLRGILAALSPRVLVTTGAMAGKLRAADGASLEGIRVVVGDEGGGLRDIQQRAAPRLTLVDVAPNDLAVIFFTSGSTGEPKGVMWSQRGMAAALAALPRWRQASTPMPRSDDRLLALAPLQYSASAEIFYPVFTAASMYLLDDREVLLADRIAEVMETERTTVWSASATALRLLVEFGGLERRDLRCLRRVEMYGERMPMSALRSAMAALPGAAFHNLYAASEAFDMIEYDVPRPLPAGMDSLPLGRPSPTYQLSLRDEEGSLVGPGETGEICVVGAAATMGYWGDPALSEAKRLDNVGDSYRTGDLARLDPDGLYYLVGRRDHVVKLRGHRFDLGEIEAAARSEPRVRDAVAIALSSQTQGDLALAILTHSGDDRIELRRALVRILTARLPSFARPERLVFFDAFPLLSSGKVDRRHIEALVRAGGADKQ
;
A
#
# COMPACT_ATOMS: atom_id res chain seq x y z
N MET A 1 -15.64 -21.65 -1.57
CA MET A 1 -14.45 -21.12 -2.24
C MET A 1 -13.28 -22.01 -1.83
N HIS A 2 -12.58 -22.59 -2.80
CA HIS A 2 -11.35 -23.34 -2.55
C HIS A 2 -10.25 -22.35 -2.15
N GLY A 3 -9.23 -22.80 -1.42
CA GLY A 3 -8.22 -21.90 -0.87
C GLY A 3 -7.30 -21.23 -1.90
N ASN A 4 -7.15 -21.74 -3.13
CA ASN A 4 -6.20 -21.23 -4.15
C ASN A 4 -6.90 -20.54 -5.33
N ASP A 5 -7.92 -19.74 -5.05
CA ASP A 5 -8.83 -19.12 -6.05
C ASP A 5 -8.10 -18.34 -7.16
N ILE A 6 -6.99 -17.64 -6.82
CA ILE A 6 -6.24 -16.83 -7.79
C ILE A 6 -5.51 -17.71 -8.81
N ALA A 7 -4.76 -18.71 -8.34
CA ALA A 7 -4.03 -19.61 -9.21
C ALA A 7 -4.97 -20.53 -10.00
N GLU A 8 -6.03 -21.04 -9.38
CA GLU A 8 -7.06 -21.86 -10.03
C GLU A 8 -7.75 -21.11 -11.17
N ARG A 9 -8.08 -19.82 -10.97
CA ARG A 9 -8.68 -18.98 -12.03
C ARG A 9 -7.75 -18.81 -13.21
N LEU A 10 -6.45 -18.59 -12.96
CA LEU A 10 -5.46 -18.44 -14.03
C LEU A 10 -5.29 -19.76 -14.82
N LEU A 11 -5.39 -20.91 -14.16
CA LEU A 11 -5.42 -22.23 -14.81
C LEU A 11 -6.71 -22.47 -15.59
N GLY A 12 -7.85 -21.98 -15.08
CA GLY A 12 -9.17 -22.21 -15.65
C GLY A 12 -9.49 -21.42 -16.92
N PHE A 13 -8.60 -20.54 -17.38
CA PHE A 13 -8.82 -19.78 -18.61
C PHE A 13 -8.85 -20.69 -19.84
N THR A 14 -9.82 -20.44 -20.72
CA THR A 14 -9.94 -21.11 -22.02
C THR A 14 -8.74 -20.80 -22.93
N THR A 15 -8.51 -21.63 -23.94
CA THR A 15 -7.41 -21.42 -24.91
C THR A 15 -7.44 -20.02 -25.52
N SER A 16 -8.63 -19.50 -25.86
CA SER A 16 -8.76 -18.15 -26.42
C SER A 16 -8.42 -17.04 -25.40
N GLN A 17 -8.75 -17.22 -24.14
CA GLN A 17 -8.36 -16.30 -23.07
C GLN A 17 -6.86 -16.36 -22.79
N GLN A 18 -6.27 -17.55 -22.82
CA GLN A 18 -4.83 -17.74 -22.62
C GLN A 18 -3.98 -17.02 -23.68
N ALA A 19 -4.48 -16.87 -24.91
CA ALA A 19 -3.78 -16.15 -25.98
C ALA A 19 -3.83 -14.61 -25.83
N ARG A 20 -4.68 -14.07 -24.95
CA ARG A 20 -4.82 -12.63 -24.74
C ARG A 20 -3.67 -12.06 -23.93
N GLU A 21 -3.36 -10.77 -24.15
CA GLU A 21 -2.38 -10.04 -23.33
C GLU A 21 -2.85 -9.95 -21.88
N TYR A 22 -1.94 -10.24 -20.97
CA TYR A 22 -2.09 -9.99 -19.54
C TYR A 22 -1.21 -8.83 -19.09
N ILE A 23 0.12 -8.99 -19.22
CA ILE A 23 1.12 -8.01 -18.79
C ILE A 23 1.77 -7.39 -20.01
N VAL A 24 1.73 -6.08 -20.10
CA VAL A 24 2.39 -5.27 -21.10
C VAL A 24 3.41 -4.37 -20.41
N THR A 25 4.60 -4.23 -20.95
CA THR A 25 5.66 -3.31 -20.53
C THR A 25 6.21 -2.58 -21.76
N SER A 26 7.11 -1.63 -21.56
CA SER A 26 7.82 -0.96 -22.67
C SER A 26 8.59 -1.90 -23.60
N SER A 27 8.98 -3.08 -23.12
CA SER A 27 9.84 -4.03 -23.86
C SER A 27 9.21 -5.39 -24.15
N ARG A 28 8.10 -5.73 -23.50
CA ARG A 28 7.51 -7.08 -23.59
C ARG A 28 5.99 -7.07 -23.45
N ARG A 29 5.39 -8.08 -24.07
CA ARG A 29 3.98 -8.43 -23.91
C ARG A 29 3.89 -9.90 -23.53
N LEU A 30 3.24 -10.21 -22.44
CA LEU A 30 2.99 -11.57 -21.97
C LEU A 30 1.49 -11.86 -22.01
N SER A 31 1.16 -13.00 -22.59
CA SER A 31 -0.21 -13.52 -22.59
C SER A 31 -0.57 -14.13 -21.22
N PHE A 32 -1.86 -14.37 -20.99
CA PHE A 32 -2.33 -15.13 -19.81
C PHE A 32 -1.69 -16.52 -19.74
N GLY A 33 -1.49 -17.18 -20.91
CA GLY A 33 -0.82 -18.47 -21.00
C GLY A 33 0.63 -18.40 -20.53
N GLU A 34 1.40 -17.40 -20.98
CA GLU A 34 2.79 -17.23 -20.57
C GLU A 34 2.92 -16.87 -19.08
N VAL A 35 1.97 -16.09 -18.53
CA VAL A 35 1.94 -15.81 -17.07
C VAL A 35 1.62 -17.07 -16.29
N ARG A 36 0.66 -17.89 -16.75
CA ARG A 36 0.36 -19.21 -16.17
C ARG A 36 1.58 -20.13 -16.18
N ASP A 37 2.27 -20.23 -17.32
CA ASP A 37 3.43 -21.12 -17.47
C ASP A 37 4.58 -20.67 -16.57
N GLY A 38 4.81 -19.36 -16.45
CA GLY A 38 5.74 -18.79 -15.49
C GLY A 38 5.36 -19.07 -14.03
N MET A 39 4.09 -18.94 -13.68
CA MET A 39 3.58 -19.33 -12.37
C MET A 39 3.91 -20.77 -12.02
N LEU A 40 3.63 -21.71 -12.95
CA LEU A 40 3.88 -23.13 -12.73
C LEU A 40 5.38 -23.46 -12.64
N ALA A 41 6.21 -22.80 -13.46
CA ALA A 41 7.66 -22.96 -13.40
C ALA A 41 8.22 -22.48 -12.05
N TYR A 42 7.83 -21.29 -11.60
CA TYR A 42 8.28 -20.79 -10.29
C TYR A 42 7.75 -21.63 -9.12
N ALA A 43 6.51 -22.12 -9.17
CA ALA A 43 5.98 -23.02 -8.15
C ALA A 43 6.81 -24.32 -8.05
N GLY A 44 7.16 -24.90 -9.20
CA GLY A 44 8.01 -26.09 -9.27
C GLY A 44 9.42 -25.83 -8.72
N TRP A 45 10.04 -24.70 -9.08
CA TRP A 45 11.34 -24.29 -8.55
C TRP A 45 11.33 -24.08 -7.04
N LEU A 46 10.34 -23.33 -6.53
CA LEU A 46 10.19 -23.06 -5.09
C LEU A 46 10.09 -24.36 -4.29
N GLU A 47 9.32 -25.32 -4.77
CA GLU A 47 9.13 -26.59 -4.09
C GLU A 47 10.35 -27.51 -4.19
N SER A 48 10.87 -27.73 -5.42
CA SER A 48 11.89 -28.74 -5.70
C SER A 48 13.31 -28.28 -5.35
N THR A 49 13.61 -26.99 -5.55
CA THR A 49 14.96 -26.44 -5.38
C THR A 49 15.11 -25.70 -4.06
N GLU A 50 14.14 -24.86 -3.69
CA GLU A 50 14.22 -24.05 -2.49
C GLU A 50 13.54 -24.70 -1.27
N GLY A 51 12.84 -25.81 -1.46
CA GLY A 51 12.18 -26.58 -0.40
C GLY A 51 11.03 -25.85 0.26
N VAL A 52 10.38 -24.92 -0.45
CA VAL A 52 9.20 -24.19 0.02
C VAL A 52 8.01 -25.13 0.15
N ARG A 53 7.26 -25.00 1.22
CA ARG A 53 6.07 -25.79 1.53
C ARG A 53 4.88 -24.87 1.82
N ARG A 54 3.68 -25.45 1.83
CA ARG A 54 2.45 -24.78 2.24
C ARG A 54 2.64 -24.09 3.58
N GLY A 55 2.24 -22.79 3.65
CA GLY A 55 2.35 -21.96 4.84
C GLY A 55 3.71 -21.29 5.05
N ASP A 56 4.72 -21.60 4.24
CA ASP A 56 5.98 -20.87 4.27
C ASP A 56 5.82 -19.43 3.80
N ARG A 57 6.74 -18.54 4.19
CA ARG A 57 6.83 -17.16 3.76
C ARG A 57 8.00 -17.00 2.81
N VAL A 58 7.74 -16.40 1.65
CA VAL A 58 8.75 -16.05 0.66
C VAL A 58 8.80 -14.53 0.58
N ALA A 59 9.89 -13.95 1.06
CA ALA A 59 10.11 -12.50 1.01
C ALA A 59 10.63 -12.10 -0.39
N LEU A 60 10.05 -11.04 -0.95
CA LEU A 60 10.40 -10.49 -2.26
C LEU A 60 10.93 -9.06 -2.08
N CYS A 61 12.21 -8.86 -2.34
CA CYS A 61 12.86 -7.56 -2.31
C CYS A 61 13.39 -7.24 -3.72
N LEU A 62 12.47 -7.07 -4.67
CA LEU A 62 12.69 -7.03 -6.11
C LEU A 62 11.98 -5.83 -6.77
N PRO A 63 12.50 -5.30 -7.88
CA PRO A 63 11.78 -4.34 -8.72
C PRO A 63 10.55 -4.98 -9.36
N ARG A 64 9.62 -4.15 -9.85
CA ARG A 64 8.44 -4.61 -10.59
C ARG A 64 8.84 -5.02 -12.00
N THR A 65 8.80 -6.31 -12.24
CA THR A 65 9.02 -6.90 -13.57
C THR A 65 7.97 -7.97 -13.83
N PRO A 66 7.74 -8.36 -15.08
CA PRO A 66 6.87 -9.50 -15.38
C PRO A 66 7.27 -10.77 -14.64
N GLU A 67 8.57 -11.03 -14.52
CA GLU A 67 9.10 -12.19 -13.81
C GLU A 67 8.80 -12.14 -12.31
N THR A 68 8.90 -10.96 -11.71
CA THR A 68 8.53 -10.77 -10.30
C THR A 68 7.04 -11.04 -10.07
N LEU A 69 6.17 -10.59 -10.99
CA LEU A 69 4.74 -10.87 -10.91
C LEU A 69 4.44 -12.37 -11.10
N GLN A 70 5.07 -13.02 -12.08
CA GLN A 70 4.93 -14.48 -12.26
C GLN A 70 5.41 -15.26 -11.03
N LEU A 71 6.48 -14.78 -10.36
CA LEU A 71 6.96 -15.36 -9.10
C LEU A 71 5.95 -15.19 -7.97
N VAL A 72 5.27 -14.03 -7.85
CA VAL A 72 4.18 -13.85 -6.88
C VAL A 72 3.08 -14.89 -7.09
N PHE A 73 2.65 -15.11 -8.34
CA PHE A 73 1.69 -16.18 -8.66
C PHE A 73 2.25 -17.57 -8.32
N GLY A 74 3.53 -17.82 -8.60
CA GLY A 74 4.19 -19.09 -8.29
C GLY A 74 4.24 -19.39 -6.79
N ILE A 75 4.45 -18.37 -5.95
CA ILE A 75 4.42 -18.51 -4.49
C ILE A 75 3.02 -18.92 -4.02
N LEU A 76 1.96 -18.26 -4.53
CA LEU A 76 0.59 -18.61 -4.21
C LEU A 76 0.24 -20.02 -4.69
N ALA A 77 0.67 -20.41 -5.90
CA ALA A 77 0.47 -21.75 -6.46
C ALA A 77 1.20 -22.85 -5.66
N ALA A 78 2.31 -22.53 -5.02
CA ALA A 78 3.04 -23.41 -4.09
C ALA A 78 2.40 -23.48 -2.69
N GLY A 79 1.30 -22.76 -2.45
CA GLY A 79 0.62 -22.71 -1.15
C GLY A 79 1.37 -21.91 -0.09
N ALA A 80 2.31 -21.06 -0.50
CA ALA A 80 3.09 -20.19 0.37
C ALA A 80 2.54 -18.75 0.36
N ALA A 81 2.97 -17.95 1.33
CA ALA A 81 2.64 -16.54 1.40
C ALA A 81 3.77 -15.69 0.80
N TYR A 82 3.43 -14.78 -0.11
CA TYR A 82 4.39 -13.79 -0.56
C TYR A 82 4.46 -12.60 0.41
N VAL A 83 5.66 -12.05 0.59
CA VAL A 83 5.88 -10.90 1.46
C VAL A 83 6.70 -9.86 0.69
N PRO A 84 6.03 -8.90 0.05
CA PRO A 84 6.71 -7.90 -0.75
C PRO A 84 7.36 -6.85 0.14
N LEU A 85 8.66 -6.62 -0.08
CA LEU A 85 9.48 -5.66 0.65
C LEU A 85 9.97 -4.55 -0.29
N GLN A 86 10.21 -3.38 0.25
CA GLN A 86 10.73 -2.25 -0.51
C GLN A 86 12.18 -2.52 -0.95
N TYR A 87 12.39 -2.91 -2.23
CA TYR A 87 13.69 -3.35 -2.73
C TYR A 87 14.80 -2.29 -2.72
N ASN A 88 14.45 -1.00 -2.68
CA ASN A 88 15.34 0.15 -2.54
C ASN A 88 15.21 0.81 -1.17
N GLY A 89 14.58 0.15 -0.20
CA GLY A 89 14.38 0.64 1.15
C GLY A 89 15.66 0.64 2.00
N PRO A 90 15.62 1.28 3.19
CA PRO A 90 16.73 1.26 4.13
C PRO A 90 17.07 -0.18 4.56
N PRO A 91 18.34 -0.63 4.43
CA PRO A 91 18.73 -1.99 4.80
C PRO A 91 18.45 -2.35 6.26
N GLU A 92 18.59 -1.40 7.18
CA GLU A 92 18.32 -1.58 8.59
C GLU A 92 16.84 -1.92 8.86
N ARG A 93 15.91 -1.19 8.20
CA ARG A 93 14.48 -1.48 8.26
C ARG A 93 14.16 -2.87 7.70
N LEU A 94 14.76 -3.24 6.58
CA LEU A 94 14.55 -4.55 5.96
C LEU A 94 15.05 -5.69 6.85
N ARG A 95 16.18 -5.50 7.53
CA ARG A 95 16.69 -6.48 8.51
C ARG A 95 15.72 -6.71 9.66
N GLY A 96 15.18 -5.62 10.24
CA GLY A 96 14.16 -5.75 11.30
C GLY A 96 12.95 -6.56 10.84
N ILE A 97 12.45 -6.28 9.63
CA ILE A 97 11.34 -7.05 9.04
C ILE A 97 11.73 -8.53 8.82
N LEU A 98 12.90 -8.81 8.24
CA LEU A 98 13.35 -10.17 7.96
C LEU A 98 13.54 -10.98 9.23
N ALA A 99 14.08 -10.38 10.29
CA ALA A 99 14.23 -11.01 11.60
C ALA A 99 12.86 -11.38 12.21
N ALA A 100 11.89 -10.46 12.18
CA ALA A 100 10.54 -10.70 12.70
C ALA A 100 9.75 -11.70 11.84
N LEU A 101 9.97 -11.70 10.51
CA LEU A 101 9.26 -12.55 9.56
C LEU A 101 9.81 -13.98 9.53
N SER A 102 11.13 -14.14 9.66
CA SER A 102 11.84 -15.40 9.48
C SER A 102 11.38 -16.16 8.22
N PRO A 103 11.56 -15.59 7.01
CA PRO A 103 11.06 -16.21 5.79
C PRO A 103 11.88 -17.44 5.42
N ARG A 104 11.27 -18.41 4.76
CA ARG A 104 11.97 -19.57 4.21
C ARG A 104 12.98 -19.16 3.13
N VAL A 105 12.56 -18.25 2.25
CA VAL A 105 13.35 -17.74 1.14
C VAL A 105 13.23 -16.22 1.08
N LEU A 106 14.34 -15.55 0.83
CA LEU A 106 14.41 -14.16 0.40
C LEU A 106 14.89 -14.12 -1.05
N VAL A 107 14.04 -13.64 -1.97
CA VAL A 107 14.43 -13.36 -3.34
C VAL A 107 14.70 -11.86 -3.47
N THR A 108 15.92 -11.48 -3.86
CA THR A 108 16.35 -10.08 -3.83
C THR A 108 17.33 -9.77 -4.98
N THR A 109 17.74 -8.49 -5.11
CA THR A 109 18.81 -8.08 -6.02
C THR A 109 20.19 -8.31 -5.41
N GLY A 110 21.22 -8.51 -6.23
CA GLY A 110 22.62 -8.63 -5.76
C GLY A 110 23.06 -7.43 -4.95
N ALA A 111 22.68 -6.21 -5.41
CA ALA A 111 22.97 -4.97 -4.71
C ALA A 111 22.34 -4.94 -3.29
N MET A 112 21.10 -5.37 -3.13
CA MET A 112 20.45 -5.40 -1.81
C MET A 112 20.98 -6.54 -0.95
N ALA A 113 21.24 -7.73 -1.51
CA ALA A 113 21.87 -8.83 -0.80
C ALA A 113 23.23 -8.40 -0.21
N GLY A 114 24.04 -7.66 -0.98
CA GLY A 114 25.31 -7.09 -0.52
C GLY A 114 25.12 -6.12 0.67
N LYS A 115 24.15 -5.21 0.58
CA LYS A 115 23.84 -4.25 1.67
C LYS A 115 23.34 -4.95 2.95
N LEU A 116 22.53 -5.97 2.81
CA LEU A 116 22.01 -6.73 3.96
C LEU A 116 23.11 -7.53 4.67
N ARG A 117 24.09 -8.07 3.91
CA ARG A 117 25.23 -8.79 4.48
C ARG A 117 26.28 -7.87 5.13
N ALA A 118 26.53 -6.70 4.54
CA ALA A 118 27.58 -5.79 4.98
C ALA A 118 27.35 -5.17 6.36
N ALA A 119 26.12 -5.10 6.81
CA ALA A 119 25.77 -4.35 8.01
C ALA A 119 25.71 -5.21 9.29
N ASP A 120 25.37 -6.49 9.21
CA ASP A 120 25.48 -7.54 10.23
C ASP A 120 24.94 -8.82 9.61
N GLY A 121 25.77 -9.82 9.40
CA GLY A 121 25.39 -11.10 8.77
C GLY A 121 24.33 -11.90 9.51
N ALA A 122 24.13 -11.63 10.81
CA ALA A 122 23.19 -12.37 11.66
C ALA A 122 21.72 -12.25 11.20
N SER A 123 21.32 -11.16 10.55
CA SER A 123 19.93 -10.96 10.11
C SER A 123 19.48 -11.86 8.95
N LEU A 124 20.40 -12.54 8.27
CA LEU A 124 20.12 -13.49 7.19
C LEU A 124 20.38 -14.94 7.60
N GLU A 125 20.74 -15.18 8.85
CA GLU A 125 21.00 -16.54 9.36
C GLU A 125 19.72 -17.38 9.27
N GLY A 126 19.84 -18.58 8.70
CA GLY A 126 18.69 -19.48 8.48
C GLY A 126 17.78 -19.11 7.31
N ILE A 127 18.00 -17.97 6.62
CA ILE A 127 17.21 -17.55 5.47
C ILE A 127 17.94 -17.96 4.17
N ARG A 128 17.27 -18.69 3.30
CA ARG A 128 17.77 -18.98 1.96
C ARG A 128 17.69 -17.72 1.09
N VAL A 129 18.84 -17.15 0.71
CA VAL A 129 18.88 -15.95 -0.13
C VAL A 129 19.11 -16.34 -1.59
N VAL A 130 18.22 -15.89 -2.46
CA VAL A 130 18.29 -16.04 -3.92
C VAL A 130 18.46 -14.67 -4.56
N VAL A 131 19.46 -14.53 -5.43
CA VAL A 131 19.70 -13.30 -6.19
C VAL A 131 18.99 -13.41 -7.54
N GLY A 132 17.98 -12.55 -7.73
CA GLY A 132 17.07 -12.62 -8.87
C GLY A 132 17.50 -11.80 -10.09
N ASP A 133 18.59 -11.06 -10.04
CA ASP A 133 19.10 -10.19 -11.12
C ASP A 133 20.51 -10.56 -11.60
N GLU A 134 21.11 -11.63 -11.09
CA GLU A 134 22.43 -12.14 -11.50
C GLU A 134 22.31 -13.42 -12.34
N GLY A 135 23.27 -13.67 -13.23
CA GLY A 135 23.39 -14.93 -13.99
C GLY A 135 22.17 -15.29 -14.84
N GLY A 136 21.49 -14.31 -15.45
CA GLY A 136 20.22 -14.49 -16.17
C GLY A 136 18.98 -14.31 -15.28
N GLY A 137 19.17 -14.28 -13.96
CA GLY A 137 18.18 -13.89 -12.96
C GLY A 137 16.96 -14.81 -12.92
N LEU A 138 15.82 -14.20 -12.57
CA LEU A 138 14.53 -14.92 -12.48
C LEU A 138 14.13 -15.59 -13.79
N ARG A 139 14.45 -15.00 -14.93
CA ARG A 139 14.12 -15.59 -16.25
C ARG A 139 14.83 -16.92 -16.48
N ASP A 140 16.10 -17.02 -16.14
CA ASP A 140 16.86 -18.27 -16.24
C ASP A 140 16.31 -19.35 -15.30
N ILE A 141 15.94 -18.94 -14.07
CA ILE A 141 15.26 -19.84 -13.13
C ILE A 141 13.98 -20.39 -13.77
N GLN A 142 13.14 -19.51 -14.30
CA GLN A 142 11.88 -19.88 -14.96
C GLN A 142 12.09 -20.85 -16.12
N GLN A 143 13.09 -20.62 -16.98
CA GLN A 143 13.36 -21.45 -18.15
C GLN A 143 13.91 -22.84 -17.80
N ARG A 144 14.64 -22.98 -16.70
CA ARG A 144 15.28 -24.25 -16.27
C ARG A 144 14.41 -25.04 -15.30
N ALA A 145 13.43 -24.40 -14.68
CA ALA A 145 12.58 -25.04 -13.69
C ALA A 145 11.64 -26.06 -14.35
N ALA A 146 11.52 -27.24 -13.76
CA ALA A 146 10.45 -28.16 -14.11
C ALA A 146 9.11 -27.59 -13.60
N PRO A 147 8.11 -27.37 -14.48
CA PRO A 147 6.85 -26.79 -14.05
C PRO A 147 6.09 -27.75 -13.13
N ARG A 148 5.42 -27.17 -12.13
CA ARG A 148 4.48 -27.93 -11.31
C ARG A 148 3.23 -28.23 -12.14
N LEU A 149 2.75 -29.47 -12.11
CA LEU A 149 1.58 -29.87 -12.89
C LEU A 149 0.24 -29.71 -12.15
N THR A 150 0.28 -29.67 -10.83
CA THR A 150 -0.91 -29.56 -9.96
C THR A 150 -0.69 -28.49 -8.89
N LEU A 151 -1.73 -27.75 -8.53
CA LEU A 151 -1.67 -26.80 -7.41
C LEU A 151 -1.56 -27.51 -6.08
N VAL A 152 -0.98 -26.82 -5.09
CA VAL A 152 -1.06 -27.26 -3.69
C VAL A 152 -2.48 -27.05 -3.19
N ASP A 153 -3.02 -28.05 -2.50
CA ASP A 153 -4.28 -27.87 -1.77
C ASP A 153 -4.04 -26.97 -0.56
N VAL A 154 -4.70 -25.80 -0.55
CA VAL A 154 -4.60 -24.80 0.51
C VAL A 154 -5.96 -24.60 1.17
N ALA A 155 -5.95 -24.40 2.49
CA ALA A 155 -7.16 -24.06 3.21
C ALA A 155 -7.53 -22.57 2.99
N PRO A 156 -8.82 -22.22 3.02
CA PRO A 156 -9.27 -20.83 2.84
C PRO A 156 -8.62 -19.83 3.81
N ASN A 157 -8.27 -20.28 5.00
CA ASN A 157 -7.62 -19.46 6.03
C ASN A 157 -6.09 -19.53 6.00
N ASP A 158 -5.48 -20.23 5.04
CA ASP A 158 -4.04 -20.18 4.88
C ASP A 158 -3.60 -18.77 4.49
N LEU A 159 -2.40 -18.40 4.92
CA LEU A 159 -1.82 -17.09 4.65
C LEU A 159 -1.51 -16.96 3.14
N ALA A 160 -1.93 -15.85 2.54
CA ALA A 160 -1.63 -15.51 1.15
C ALA A 160 -0.55 -14.45 1.02
N VAL A 161 -0.64 -13.39 1.85
CA VAL A 161 0.29 -12.27 1.81
C VAL A 161 0.44 -11.60 3.17
N ILE A 162 1.61 -11.00 3.41
CA ILE A 162 1.85 -10.07 4.52
C ILE A 162 2.36 -8.75 3.95
N PHE A 163 1.60 -7.66 4.14
CA PHE A 163 2.05 -6.31 3.81
C PHE A 163 2.59 -5.61 5.06
N PHE A 164 3.86 -5.19 5.02
CA PHE A 164 4.42 -4.44 6.13
C PHE A 164 4.09 -2.95 6.02
N THR A 165 3.40 -2.44 7.02
CA THR A 165 3.03 -1.03 7.17
C THR A 165 3.82 -0.39 8.31
N SER A 166 3.82 0.96 8.39
CA SER A 166 4.39 1.69 9.51
C SER A 166 3.64 1.41 10.81
N GLY A 167 4.35 1.34 11.91
CA GLY A 167 3.79 1.11 13.24
C GLY A 167 4.08 2.24 14.23
N SER A 168 3.13 2.48 15.15
CA SER A 168 3.22 3.53 16.19
C SER A 168 4.37 3.33 17.18
N THR A 169 4.88 2.11 17.29
CA THR A 169 6.02 1.76 18.14
C THR A 169 7.38 1.96 17.48
N GLY A 170 7.38 2.41 16.20
CA GLY A 170 8.59 2.52 15.39
C GLY A 170 8.95 1.26 14.62
N GLU A 171 8.36 0.12 14.97
CA GLU A 171 8.58 -1.14 14.27
C GLU A 171 7.48 -1.38 13.21
N PRO A 172 7.84 -1.87 12.01
CA PRO A 172 6.87 -2.20 10.97
C PRO A 172 5.90 -3.31 11.41
N LYS A 173 4.61 -3.14 11.08
CA LYS A 173 3.54 -4.11 11.36
C LYS A 173 3.20 -4.90 10.12
N GLY A 174 3.20 -6.23 10.20
CA GLY A 174 2.86 -7.11 9.10
C GLY A 174 1.36 -7.42 9.05
N VAL A 175 0.62 -6.78 8.15
CA VAL A 175 -0.82 -7.03 7.96
C VAL A 175 -1.02 -8.33 7.20
N MET A 176 -1.71 -9.29 7.80
CA MET A 176 -1.89 -10.64 7.27
C MET A 176 -3.19 -10.77 6.46
N TRP A 177 -3.11 -11.40 5.32
CA TRP A 177 -4.28 -11.74 4.48
C TRP A 177 -4.35 -13.24 4.23
N SER A 178 -5.54 -13.81 4.41
CA SER A 178 -5.82 -15.19 4.03
C SER A 178 -6.07 -15.33 2.52
N GLN A 179 -5.94 -16.53 2.00
CA GLN A 179 -6.34 -16.89 0.64
C GLN A 179 -7.80 -16.49 0.38
N ARG A 180 -8.71 -16.84 1.29
CA ARG A 180 -10.13 -16.48 1.24
C ARG A 180 -10.34 -14.97 1.24
N GLY A 181 -9.67 -14.25 2.14
CA GLY A 181 -9.82 -12.80 2.29
C GLY A 181 -9.43 -12.06 1.02
N MET A 182 -8.28 -12.44 0.45
CA MET A 182 -7.78 -11.86 -0.79
C MET A 182 -8.70 -12.17 -1.98
N ALA A 183 -9.12 -13.43 -2.12
CA ALA A 183 -10.04 -13.83 -3.19
C ALA A 183 -11.40 -13.14 -3.06
N ALA A 184 -11.94 -12.99 -1.84
CA ALA A 184 -13.21 -12.30 -1.59
C ALA A 184 -13.13 -10.81 -1.97
N ALA A 185 -12.05 -10.12 -1.59
CA ALA A 185 -11.84 -8.73 -1.96
C ALA A 185 -11.80 -8.54 -3.48
N LEU A 186 -10.99 -9.34 -4.17
CA LEU A 186 -10.80 -9.24 -5.63
C LEU A 186 -12.05 -9.66 -6.41
N ALA A 187 -12.78 -10.69 -5.97
CA ALA A 187 -14.01 -11.17 -6.63
C ALA A 187 -15.19 -10.19 -6.49
N ALA A 188 -15.15 -9.30 -5.52
CA ALA A 188 -16.17 -8.28 -5.33
C ALA A 188 -16.06 -7.12 -6.32
N LEU A 189 -14.85 -6.80 -6.79
CA LEU A 189 -14.57 -5.65 -7.62
C LEU A 189 -15.48 -5.53 -8.87
N PRO A 190 -15.66 -6.58 -9.69
CA PRO A 190 -16.52 -6.48 -10.88
C PRO A 190 -18.00 -6.27 -10.56
N ARG A 191 -18.46 -6.63 -9.35
CA ARG A 191 -19.86 -6.55 -8.93
C ARG A 191 -20.19 -5.23 -8.26
N TRP A 192 -19.26 -4.71 -7.49
CA TRP A 192 -19.46 -3.53 -6.67
C TRP A 192 -19.44 -2.24 -7.48
N ARG A 193 -18.49 -2.14 -8.40
CA ARG A 193 -18.26 -0.94 -9.19
C ARG A 193 -19.20 -0.82 -10.41
N GLN A 194 -20.44 -1.30 -10.27
CA GLN A 194 -21.42 -1.35 -11.37
C GLN A 194 -22.25 -0.09 -11.54
N ALA A 195 -22.22 0.87 -10.60
CA ALA A 195 -23.26 1.89 -10.52
C ALA A 195 -23.25 2.88 -11.70
N SER A 196 -22.10 3.46 -12.06
CA SER A 196 -22.02 4.46 -13.15
C SER A 196 -21.07 4.06 -14.29
N THR A 197 -20.01 3.33 -13.97
CA THR A 197 -19.01 2.90 -14.96
C THR A 197 -18.58 1.47 -14.65
N PRO A 198 -19.04 0.47 -15.43
CA PRO A 198 -18.74 -0.94 -15.18
C PRO A 198 -17.24 -1.20 -15.11
N MET A 199 -16.80 -1.93 -14.08
CA MET A 199 -15.40 -2.28 -13.83
C MET A 199 -15.01 -3.64 -14.35
N PRO A 200 -13.68 -3.89 -14.39
CA PRO A 200 -13.02 -3.87 -15.70
C PRO A 200 -13.67 -4.89 -16.59
N ARG A 201 -13.80 -4.53 -17.83
CA ARG A 201 -14.22 -5.45 -18.89
C ARG A 201 -13.01 -6.19 -19.42
N SER A 202 -13.25 -7.26 -20.09
CA SER A 202 -12.18 -8.03 -20.72
C SER A 202 -11.42 -7.27 -21.82
N ASP A 203 -11.96 -6.18 -22.35
CA ASP A 203 -11.33 -5.29 -23.32
C ASP A 203 -10.63 -4.08 -22.67
N ASP A 204 -10.66 -3.98 -21.35
CA ASP A 204 -9.96 -2.91 -20.64
C ASP A 204 -8.45 -3.13 -20.59
N ARG A 205 -7.76 -2.00 -20.51
CA ARG A 205 -6.34 -1.92 -20.19
C ARG A 205 -6.14 -1.08 -18.95
N LEU A 206 -5.67 -1.73 -17.90
CA LEU A 206 -5.32 -1.12 -16.62
C LEU A 206 -3.92 -0.53 -16.69
N LEU A 207 -3.68 0.57 -16.00
CA LEU A 207 -2.33 1.07 -15.78
C LEU A 207 -1.91 0.80 -14.34
N ALA A 208 -1.01 -0.18 -14.13
CA ALA A 208 -0.54 -0.59 -12.81
C ALA A 208 0.72 0.18 -12.42
N LEU A 209 0.64 0.95 -11.35
CA LEU A 209 1.74 1.76 -10.85
C LEU A 209 2.06 1.56 -9.36
N ALA A 210 1.20 0.88 -8.61
CA ALA A 210 1.41 0.70 -7.18
C ALA A 210 2.64 -0.19 -6.89
N PRO A 211 3.61 0.26 -6.05
CA PRO A 211 4.73 -0.57 -5.63
C PRO A 211 4.26 -1.82 -4.89
N LEU A 212 4.93 -2.97 -5.11
CA LEU A 212 4.50 -4.29 -4.62
C LEU A 212 4.33 -4.36 -3.09
N GLN A 213 5.11 -3.60 -2.33
CA GLN A 213 5.06 -3.60 -0.87
C GLN A 213 3.80 -2.93 -0.28
N TYR A 214 2.97 -2.30 -1.09
CA TYR A 214 1.71 -1.70 -0.65
C TYR A 214 0.51 -2.55 -1.06
N SER A 215 -0.52 -2.54 -0.25
CA SER A 215 -1.75 -3.31 -0.50
C SER A 215 -2.46 -2.90 -1.80
N ALA A 216 -2.28 -1.65 -2.26
CA ALA A 216 -2.78 -1.19 -3.55
C ALA A 216 -2.22 -2.01 -4.74
N SER A 217 -1.06 -2.68 -4.57
CA SER A 217 -0.50 -3.58 -5.58
C SER A 217 -1.37 -4.81 -5.86
N ALA A 218 -2.42 -5.05 -5.08
CA ALA A 218 -3.42 -6.08 -5.38
C ALA A 218 -4.08 -5.87 -6.76
N GLU A 219 -3.96 -4.67 -7.35
CA GLU A 219 -4.36 -4.40 -8.74
C GLU A 219 -3.76 -5.36 -9.77
N ILE A 220 -2.57 -5.94 -9.49
CA ILE A 220 -1.93 -6.92 -10.36
C ILE A 220 -2.77 -8.18 -10.57
N PHE A 221 -3.70 -8.49 -9.66
CA PHE A 221 -4.58 -9.65 -9.76
C PHE A 221 -5.92 -9.34 -10.45
N TYR A 222 -6.25 -8.07 -10.70
CA TYR A 222 -7.53 -7.71 -11.35
C TYR A 222 -7.75 -8.41 -12.69
N PRO A 223 -6.73 -8.53 -13.57
CA PRO A 223 -6.90 -9.27 -14.81
C PRO A 223 -7.34 -10.73 -14.64
N VAL A 224 -6.96 -11.39 -13.56
CA VAL A 224 -7.38 -12.79 -13.27
C VAL A 224 -8.90 -12.90 -13.07
N PHE A 225 -9.55 -11.84 -12.57
CA PHE A 225 -10.99 -11.79 -12.29
C PHE A 225 -11.81 -11.19 -13.43
N THR A 226 -11.19 -10.49 -14.36
CA THR A 226 -11.85 -9.68 -15.38
C THR A 226 -11.47 -10.06 -16.80
N ALA A 227 -10.36 -10.79 -16.98
CA ALA A 227 -9.70 -11.06 -18.26
C ALA A 227 -9.27 -9.76 -19.00
N ALA A 228 -9.12 -8.64 -18.30
CA ALA A 228 -8.52 -7.41 -18.79
C ALA A 228 -7.00 -7.59 -19.00
N SER A 229 -6.36 -6.64 -19.68
CA SER A 229 -4.90 -6.54 -19.72
C SER A 229 -4.42 -5.43 -18.79
N MET A 230 -3.11 -5.43 -18.43
CA MET A 230 -2.52 -4.32 -17.71
C MET A 230 -1.17 -3.91 -18.31
N TYR A 231 -0.91 -2.61 -18.32
CA TYR A 231 0.44 -2.10 -18.51
C TYR A 231 1.11 -1.97 -17.15
N LEU A 232 2.23 -2.63 -16.97
CA LEU A 232 3.05 -2.59 -15.77
C LEU A 232 4.15 -1.53 -15.97
N LEU A 233 3.99 -0.37 -15.36
CA LEU A 233 5.03 0.65 -15.33
C LEU A 233 6.22 0.16 -14.50
N ASP A 234 7.43 0.37 -14.98
CA ASP A 234 8.62 0.13 -14.18
C ASP A 234 8.85 1.26 -13.14
N ASP A 235 9.83 1.05 -12.25
CA ASP A 235 10.09 1.97 -11.15
C ASP A 235 10.69 3.33 -11.58
N ARG A 236 11.10 3.48 -12.83
CA ARG A 236 11.55 4.75 -13.42
C ARG A 236 10.40 5.46 -14.12
N GLU A 237 9.60 4.71 -14.87
CA GLU A 237 8.43 5.25 -15.59
C GLU A 237 7.44 5.90 -14.62
N VAL A 238 7.19 5.32 -13.44
CA VAL A 238 6.26 5.88 -12.44
C VAL A 238 6.68 7.23 -11.85
N LEU A 239 7.94 7.63 -12.01
CA LEU A 239 8.46 8.91 -11.53
C LEU A 239 8.21 10.06 -12.53
N LEU A 240 7.81 9.74 -13.76
CA LEU A 240 7.74 10.69 -14.87
C LEU A 240 6.29 10.85 -15.36
N ALA A 241 5.63 11.92 -14.96
CA ALA A 241 4.23 12.18 -15.31
C ALA A 241 3.98 12.23 -16.83
N ASP A 242 4.91 12.81 -17.61
CA ASP A 242 4.84 12.80 -19.07
C ASP A 242 4.93 11.38 -19.66
N ARG A 243 5.77 10.52 -19.08
CA ARG A 243 5.86 9.10 -19.48
C ARG A 243 4.59 8.32 -19.16
N ILE A 244 3.99 8.57 -17.99
CA ILE A 244 2.70 7.98 -17.62
C ILE A 244 1.63 8.38 -18.64
N ALA A 245 1.54 9.67 -19.00
CA ALA A 245 0.59 10.16 -20.00
C ALA A 245 0.86 9.60 -21.41
N GLU A 246 2.12 9.45 -21.80
CA GLU A 246 2.51 8.81 -23.06
C GLU A 246 2.07 7.34 -23.13
N VAL A 247 2.29 6.59 -22.05
CA VAL A 247 1.83 5.20 -21.95
C VAL A 247 0.30 5.11 -21.99
N MET A 248 -0.41 6.01 -21.30
CA MET A 248 -1.87 6.05 -21.37
C MET A 248 -2.38 6.24 -22.79
N GLU A 249 -1.74 7.11 -23.58
CA GLU A 249 -2.08 7.36 -24.96
C GLU A 249 -1.74 6.16 -25.86
N THR A 250 -0.48 5.75 -25.87
CA THR A 250 0.04 4.72 -26.80
C THR A 250 -0.55 3.35 -26.53
N GLU A 251 -0.75 2.99 -25.29
CA GLU A 251 -1.33 1.71 -24.88
C GLU A 251 -2.86 1.78 -24.73
N ARG A 252 -3.46 2.95 -25.00
CA ARG A 252 -4.91 3.16 -24.93
C ARG A 252 -5.50 2.75 -23.59
N THR A 253 -4.87 3.20 -22.49
CA THR A 253 -5.33 2.91 -21.12
C THR A 253 -6.78 3.30 -20.93
N THR A 254 -7.57 2.41 -20.34
CA THR A 254 -9.01 2.64 -20.12
C THR A 254 -9.34 2.88 -18.64
N VAL A 255 -8.54 2.32 -17.73
CA VAL A 255 -8.73 2.43 -16.28
C VAL A 255 -7.39 2.75 -15.61
N TRP A 256 -7.41 3.73 -14.73
CA TRP A 256 -6.24 4.11 -13.97
C TRP A 256 -6.58 4.36 -12.50
N SER A 257 -5.86 3.69 -11.62
CA SER A 257 -5.95 3.87 -10.17
C SER A 257 -4.76 4.71 -9.69
N ALA A 258 -5.01 5.83 -8.99
CA ALA A 258 -3.99 6.79 -8.61
C ALA A 258 -4.19 7.39 -7.23
N SER A 259 -3.10 7.74 -6.55
CA SER A 259 -3.17 8.65 -5.40
C SER A 259 -3.52 10.08 -5.87
N ALA A 260 -4.04 10.91 -4.95
CA ALA A 260 -4.27 12.33 -5.24
C ALA A 260 -3.00 13.04 -5.72
N THR A 261 -1.87 12.70 -5.14
CA THR A 261 -0.55 13.21 -5.54
C THR A 261 -0.21 12.81 -6.98
N ALA A 262 -0.37 11.54 -7.35
CA ALA A 262 -0.07 11.06 -8.71
C ALA A 262 -0.98 11.72 -9.76
N LEU A 263 -2.28 11.85 -9.46
CA LEU A 263 -3.23 12.53 -10.35
C LEU A 263 -2.87 14.00 -10.54
N ARG A 264 -2.51 14.72 -9.47
CA ARG A 264 -2.08 16.12 -9.56
C ARG A 264 -0.83 16.26 -10.42
N LEU A 265 0.18 15.44 -10.20
CA LEU A 265 1.42 15.46 -10.99
C LEU A 265 1.16 15.15 -12.46
N LEU A 266 0.26 14.22 -12.76
CA LEU A 266 -0.14 13.93 -14.13
C LEU A 266 -0.78 15.14 -14.81
N VAL A 267 -1.70 15.84 -14.13
CA VAL A 267 -2.36 17.03 -14.67
C VAL A 267 -1.38 18.17 -14.88
N GLU A 268 -0.43 18.35 -13.95
CA GLU A 268 0.51 19.47 -13.97
C GLU A 268 1.67 19.26 -14.97
N PHE A 269 2.18 18.02 -15.07
CA PHE A 269 3.41 17.71 -15.84
C PHE A 269 3.22 16.68 -16.94
N GLY A 270 2.03 16.10 -17.11
CA GLY A 270 1.77 15.04 -18.10
C GLY A 270 1.55 15.56 -19.54
N GLY A 271 1.43 16.87 -19.74
CA GLY A 271 1.19 17.45 -21.05
C GLY A 271 -0.13 16.98 -21.69
N LEU A 272 -1.18 16.82 -20.88
CA LEU A 272 -2.45 16.17 -21.26
C LEU A 272 -3.16 16.88 -22.43
N GLU A 273 -2.94 18.18 -22.61
CA GLU A 273 -3.50 18.97 -23.70
C GLU A 273 -2.99 18.57 -25.10
N ARG A 274 -1.87 17.83 -25.15
CA ARG A 274 -1.23 17.37 -26.40
C ARG A 274 -1.47 15.90 -26.69
N ARG A 275 -2.27 15.21 -25.84
CA ARG A 275 -2.41 13.75 -25.87
C ARG A 275 -3.84 13.30 -26.13
N ASP A 276 -4.00 12.20 -26.84
CA ASP A 276 -5.30 11.56 -27.03
C ASP A 276 -5.60 10.55 -25.92
N LEU A 277 -6.23 11.02 -24.86
CA LEU A 277 -6.63 10.20 -23.71
C LEU A 277 -8.12 9.82 -23.70
N ARG A 278 -8.80 9.86 -24.87
CA ARG A 278 -10.25 9.55 -24.99
C ARG A 278 -10.59 8.11 -24.60
N CYS A 279 -9.60 7.20 -24.60
CA CYS A 279 -9.80 5.83 -24.14
C CYS A 279 -9.93 5.73 -22.62
N LEU A 280 -9.35 6.68 -21.86
CA LEU A 280 -9.42 6.68 -20.40
C LEU A 280 -10.86 6.99 -19.98
N ARG A 281 -11.56 5.98 -19.49
CA ARG A 281 -12.97 6.06 -19.11
C ARG A 281 -13.19 6.08 -17.60
N ARG A 282 -12.20 5.63 -16.80
CA ARG A 282 -12.29 5.55 -15.34
C ARG A 282 -10.97 5.95 -14.68
N VAL A 283 -11.06 6.86 -13.71
CA VAL A 283 -9.97 7.26 -12.82
C VAL A 283 -10.39 6.99 -11.38
N GLU A 284 -9.65 6.14 -10.70
CA GLU A 284 -9.87 5.78 -9.30
C GLU A 284 -8.86 6.51 -8.42
N MET A 285 -9.39 7.27 -7.46
CA MET A 285 -8.57 8.06 -6.54
C MET A 285 -8.55 7.38 -5.18
N TYR A 286 -7.37 7.04 -4.68
CA TYR A 286 -7.22 6.36 -3.39
C TYR A 286 -6.06 6.91 -2.57
N GLY A 287 -5.99 6.48 -1.31
CA GLY A 287 -4.82 6.67 -0.46
C GLY A 287 -4.74 8.01 0.25
N GLU A 288 -5.28 9.09 -0.32
CA GLU A 288 -5.22 10.45 0.23
C GLU A 288 -6.57 11.17 0.06
N ARG A 289 -6.77 12.22 0.86
CA ARG A 289 -7.88 13.15 0.61
C ARG A 289 -7.60 13.91 -0.69
N MET A 290 -8.54 13.88 -1.63
CA MET A 290 -8.44 14.59 -2.90
C MET A 290 -8.69 16.09 -2.70
N PRO A 291 -7.73 16.99 -3.01
CA PRO A 291 -7.97 18.42 -3.03
C PRO A 291 -8.94 18.79 -4.15
N MET A 292 -9.98 19.57 -3.84
CA MET A 292 -11.03 19.89 -4.81
C MET A 292 -10.53 20.71 -6.01
N SER A 293 -9.49 21.55 -5.82
CA SER A 293 -8.85 22.26 -6.94
C SER A 293 -8.18 21.28 -7.92
N ALA A 294 -7.42 20.31 -7.40
CA ALA A 294 -6.76 19.29 -8.23
C ALA A 294 -7.79 18.42 -8.96
N LEU A 295 -8.88 18.03 -8.27
CA LEU A 295 -9.97 17.29 -8.90
C LEU A 295 -10.63 18.07 -10.05
N ARG A 296 -10.95 19.36 -9.83
CA ARG A 296 -11.54 20.21 -10.89
C ARG A 296 -10.61 20.30 -12.11
N SER A 297 -9.31 20.48 -11.89
CA SER A 297 -8.31 20.51 -12.97
C SER A 297 -8.24 19.18 -13.70
N ALA A 298 -8.23 18.05 -12.96
CA ALA A 298 -8.21 16.71 -13.56
C ALA A 298 -9.47 16.42 -14.37
N MET A 299 -10.65 16.77 -13.85
CA MET A 299 -11.92 16.63 -14.57
C MET A 299 -11.97 17.48 -15.84
N ALA A 300 -11.40 18.68 -15.82
CA ALA A 300 -11.32 19.52 -17.00
C ALA A 300 -10.36 18.94 -18.07
N ALA A 301 -9.20 18.42 -17.63
CA ALA A 301 -8.20 17.82 -18.53
C ALA A 301 -8.64 16.46 -19.10
N LEU A 302 -9.49 15.72 -18.39
CA LEU A 302 -9.95 14.38 -18.75
C LEU A 302 -11.50 14.36 -18.85
N PRO A 303 -12.09 15.02 -19.84
CA PRO A 303 -13.54 15.20 -19.92
C PRO A 303 -14.32 13.91 -20.15
N GLY A 304 -13.69 12.88 -20.77
CA GLY A 304 -14.29 11.57 -21.04
C GLY A 304 -14.25 10.59 -19.86
N ALA A 305 -13.45 10.88 -18.82
CA ALA A 305 -13.27 9.96 -17.71
C ALA A 305 -14.29 10.19 -16.58
N ALA A 306 -14.83 9.11 -16.03
CA ALA A 306 -15.52 9.09 -14.74
C ALA A 306 -14.49 9.03 -13.60
N PHE A 307 -14.75 9.75 -12.52
CA PHE A 307 -13.88 9.80 -11.35
C PHE A 307 -14.54 9.10 -10.16
N HIS A 308 -13.77 8.32 -9.43
CA HIS A 308 -14.23 7.55 -8.27
C HIS A 308 -13.30 7.77 -7.10
N ASN A 309 -13.84 8.12 -5.94
CA ASN A 309 -13.07 8.22 -4.70
C ASN A 309 -13.17 6.90 -3.94
N LEU A 310 -12.04 6.24 -3.71
CA LEU A 310 -11.95 4.95 -3.03
C LEU A 310 -11.36 5.12 -1.64
N TYR A 311 -12.00 4.53 -0.65
CA TYR A 311 -11.46 4.45 0.69
C TYR A 311 -11.09 3.01 1.02
N ALA A 312 -9.82 2.81 1.34
CA ALA A 312 -9.21 1.53 1.66
C ALA A 312 -8.20 1.65 2.80
N ALA A 313 -7.90 0.55 3.45
CA ALA A 313 -6.78 0.38 4.35
C ALA A 313 -5.99 -0.88 3.96
N SER A 314 -4.75 -1.02 4.44
CA SER A 314 -4.00 -2.26 4.22
C SER A 314 -4.67 -3.47 4.84
N GLU A 315 -5.48 -3.25 5.85
CA GLU A 315 -6.23 -4.27 6.60
C GLU A 315 -7.61 -4.60 6.00
N ALA A 316 -8.09 -3.77 5.05
CA ALA A 316 -9.36 -3.99 4.36
C ALA A 316 -9.34 -3.26 3.00
N PHE A 317 -9.32 -4.02 1.90
CA PHE A 317 -9.29 -3.44 0.55
C PHE A 317 -10.64 -2.82 0.19
N ASP A 318 -10.58 -1.67 -0.49
CA ASP A 318 -11.73 -1.03 -1.16
C ASP A 318 -13.05 -1.11 -0.38
N MET A 319 -13.07 -0.49 0.79
CA MET A 319 -14.21 -0.56 1.72
C MET A 319 -15.39 0.31 1.30
N ILE A 320 -15.11 1.50 0.77
CA ILE A 320 -16.12 2.52 0.45
C ILE A 320 -15.75 3.17 -0.88
N GLU A 321 -16.76 3.46 -1.72
CA GLU A 321 -16.60 4.16 -2.99
C GLU A 321 -17.61 5.30 -3.12
N TYR A 322 -17.16 6.40 -3.74
CA TYR A 322 -17.99 7.51 -4.16
C TYR A 322 -17.81 7.80 -5.65
N ASP A 323 -18.90 7.71 -6.39
CA ASP A 323 -18.97 8.17 -7.78
C ASP A 323 -19.01 9.69 -7.81
N VAL A 324 -17.97 10.32 -8.35
CA VAL A 324 -17.88 11.77 -8.40
C VAL A 324 -18.82 12.31 -9.48
N PRO A 325 -19.82 13.11 -9.12
CA PRO A 325 -20.77 13.63 -10.10
C PRO A 325 -20.13 14.62 -11.07
N ARG A 326 -20.63 14.64 -12.29
CA ARG A 326 -20.24 15.60 -13.30
C ARG A 326 -21.50 16.31 -13.86
N PRO A 327 -21.66 17.62 -13.67
CA PRO A 327 -20.74 18.55 -12.99
C PRO A 327 -20.68 18.34 -11.48
N LEU A 328 -19.60 18.83 -10.84
CA LEU A 328 -19.52 18.86 -9.39
C LEU A 328 -20.60 19.79 -8.82
N PRO A 329 -21.30 19.40 -7.75
CA PRO A 329 -22.27 20.26 -7.07
C PRO A 329 -21.64 21.59 -6.64
N ALA A 330 -22.43 22.66 -6.72
CA ALA A 330 -22.02 23.97 -6.21
C ALA A 330 -21.79 23.87 -4.68
N GLY A 331 -20.71 24.48 -4.18
CA GLY A 331 -20.38 24.45 -2.75
C GLY A 331 -19.80 23.13 -2.22
N MET A 332 -19.48 22.17 -3.08
CA MET A 332 -18.77 20.95 -2.65
C MET A 332 -17.30 21.27 -2.34
N ASP A 333 -16.97 21.29 -1.04
CA ASP A 333 -15.63 21.61 -0.53
C ASP A 333 -14.78 20.37 -0.24
N SER A 334 -15.39 19.19 -0.17
CA SER A 334 -14.70 17.90 0.02
C SER A 334 -15.52 16.77 -0.57
N LEU A 335 -14.83 15.71 -1.01
CA LEU A 335 -15.51 14.48 -1.42
C LEU A 335 -15.94 13.67 -0.19
N PRO A 336 -17.16 13.07 -0.21
CA PRO A 336 -17.48 11.99 0.72
C PRO A 336 -16.55 10.79 0.47
N LEU A 337 -16.42 9.91 1.46
CA LEU A 337 -15.86 8.59 1.23
C LEU A 337 -16.78 7.79 0.29
N GLY A 338 -18.10 7.92 0.49
CA GLY A 338 -19.10 7.31 -0.36
C GLY A 338 -19.96 6.27 0.34
N ARG A 339 -20.27 5.16 -0.36
CA ARG A 339 -21.09 4.04 0.10
C ARG A 339 -20.26 2.78 0.30
N PRO A 340 -20.65 1.92 1.25
CA PRO A 340 -19.93 0.67 1.51
C PRO A 340 -19.92 -0.28 0.32
N SER A 341 -18.79 -0.97 0.16
CA SER A 341 -18.70 -2.16 -0.68
C SER A 341 -19.61 -3.28 -0.14
N PRO A 342 -20.29 -4.05 -1.00
CA PRO A 342 -21.09 -5.18 -0.57
C PRO A 342 -20.26 -6.32 0.07
N THR A 343 -18.93 -6.23 0.02
CA THR A 343 -18.03 -7.19 0.64
C THR A 343 -17.98 -7.05 2.16
N TYR A 344 -18.34 -5.86 2.67
CA TYR A 344 -18.24 -5.53 4.08
C TYR A 344 -19.56 -5.05 4.67
N GLN A 345 -19.75 -5.36 5.94
CA GLN A 345 -20.68 -4.64 6.79
C GLN A 345 -19.90 -3.56 7.54
N LEU A 346 -20.30 -2.32 7.35
CA LEU A 346 -19.69 -1.16 8.01
C LEU A 346 -20.56 -0.65 9.13
N SER A 347 -19.92 -0.23 10.20
CA SER A 347 -20.58 0.47 11.32
C SER A 347 -19.70 1.63 11.81
N LEU A 348 -20.35 2.65 12.37
CA LEU A 348 -19.66 3.71 13.12
C LEU A 348 -19.86 3.44 14.62
N ARG A 349 -18.76 3.45 15.38
CA ARG A 349 -18.76 3.15 16.82
C ARG A 349 -18.05 4.22 17.64
N ASP A 350 -18.58 4.48 18.84
CA ASP A 350 -17.95 5.36 19.83
C ASP A 350 -16.70 4.71 20.48
N GLU A 351 -16.22 5.34 21.56
CA GLU A 351 -15.06 4.85 22.31
C GLU A 351 -15.36 3.58 23.08
N GLU A 352 -16.57 3.44 23.56
CA GLU A 352 -17.10 2.30 24.30
C GLU A 352 -17.45 1.12 23.38
N GLY A 353 -17.40 1.32 22.05
CA GLY A 353 -17.73 0.30 21.03
C GLY A 353 -19.21 0.23 20.69
N SER A 354 -20.06 1.13 21.22
CA SER A 354 -21.48 1.22 20.88
C SER A 354 -21.69 1.85 19.51
N LEU A 355 -22.79 1.47 18.84
CA LEU A 355 -23.17 2.09 17.56
C LEU A 355 -23.55 3.55 17.75
N VAL A 356 -23.04 4.44 16.89
CA VAL A 356 -23.47 5.84 16.87
C VAL A 356 -24.58 6.06 15.84
N GLY A 357 -25.41 7.07 16.09
CA GLY A 357 -26.51 7.46 15.21
C GLY A 357 -26.08 8.23 13.96
N PRO A 358 -27.02 8.42 13.00
CA PRO A 358 -26.77 9.29 11.85
C PRO A 358 -26.40 10.72 12.27
N GLY A 359 -25.38 11.29 11.65
CA GLY A 359 -24.87 12.62 11.96
C GLY A 359 -23.85 12.66 13.10
N GLU A 360 -23.74 11.63 13.91
CA GLU A 360 -22.73 11.51 14.95
C GLU A 360 -21.40 10.99 14.39
N THR A 361 -20.32 11.35 15.09
CA THR A 361 -18.96 10.91 14.72
C THR A 361 -18.62 9.61 15.43
N GLY A 362 -18.21 8.59 14.66
CA GLY A 362 -17.73 7.32 15.19
C GLY A 362 -16.54 6.76 14.39
N GLU A 363 -15.87 5.78 14.97
CA GLU A 363 -14.80 5.04 14.31
C GLU A 363 -15.40 4.10 13.25
N ILE A 364 -14.87 4.11 12.03
CA ILE A 364 -15.23 3.13 10.99
C ILE A 364 -14.77 1.75 11.45
N CYS A 365 -15.72 0.84 11.60
CA CYS A 365 -15.49 -0.56 11.90
C CYS A 365 -16.02 -1.43 10.78
N VAL A 366 -15.25 -2.44 10.37
CA VAL A 366 -15.54 -3.32 9.25
C VAL A 366 -15.73 -4.75 9.72
N VAL A 367 -16.70 -5.46 9.13
CA VAL A 367 -16.90 -6.90 9.30
C VAL A 367 -17.04 -7.53 7.92
N GLY A 368 -16.28 -8.59 7.65
CA GLY A 368 -16.40 -9.34 6.39
C GLY A 368 -15.19 -10.21 6.10
N ALA A 369 -15.37 -11.21 5.25
CA ALA A 369 -14.34 -12.17 4.88
C ALA A 369 -13.09 -11.54 4.25
N ALA A 370 -13.21 -10.33 3.71
CA ALA A 370 -12.13 -9.54 3.14
C ALA A 370 -11.48 -8.56 4.16
N ALA A 371 -11.69 -8.75 5.45
CA ALA A 371 -10.91 -8.10 6.50
C ALA A 371 -9.62 -8.90 6.80
N THR A 372 -8.62 -8.20 7.33
CA THR A 372 -7.34 -8.82 7.73
C THR A 372 -7.50 -9.97 8.72
N MET A 373 -6.56 -10.91 8.70
CA MET A 373 -6.42 -11.93 9.76
C MET A 373 -5.85 -11.33 11.06
N GLY A 374 -5.30 -10.13 11.02
CA GLY A 374 -4.56 -9.47 12.10
C GLY A 374 -3.12 -9.13 11.70
N TYR A 375 -2.25 -9.01 12.69
CA TYR A 375 -0.88 -8.57 12.53
C TYR A 375 0.10 -9.69 12.85
N TRP A 376 1.07 -9.90 11.96
CA TRP A 376 2.11 -10.92 12.10
C TRP A 376 2.93 -10.72 13.36
N GLY A 377 3.00 -11.75 14.21
CA GLY A 377 3.80 -11.72 15.44
C GLY A 377 3.24 -10.84 16.56
N ASP A 378 2.09 -10.17 16.36
CA ASP A 378 1.48 -9.28 17.35
C ASP A 378 -0.01 -9.65 17.61
N PRO A 379 -0.25 -10.71 18.41
CA PRO A 379 -1.62 -11.11 18.76
C PRO A 379 -2.35 -10.08 19.61
N ALA A 380 -1.63 -9.31 20.45
CA ALA A 380 -2.23 -8.29 21.29
C ALA A 380 -2.79 -7.13 20.45
N LEU A 381 -2.03 -6.65 19.47
CA LEU A 381 -2.52 -5.64 18.53
C LEU A 381 -3.65 -6.19 17.67
N SER A 382 -3.56 -7.44 17.24
CA SER A 382 -4.61 -8.10 16.45
C SER A 382 -5.94 -8.11 17.20
N GLU A 383 -5.93 -8.45 18.47
CA GLU A 383 -7.12 -8.44 19.33
C GLU A 383 -7.62 -7.02 19.58
N ALA A 384 -6.74 -6.07 19.90
CA ALA A 384 -7.11 -4.67 20.14
C ALA A 384 -7.76 -4.00 18.92
N LYS A 385 -7.51 -4.52 17.70
CA LYS A 385 -8.08 -4.00 16.45
C LYS A 385 -9.29 -4.80 15.96
N ARG A 386 -9.73 -5.82 16.66
CA ARG A 386 -10.97 -6.54 16.39
C ARG A 386 -12.17 -5.91 17.09
N LEU A 387 -13.35 -6.23 16.61
CA LEU A 387 -14.58 -6.02 17.36
C LEU A 387 -14.81 -7.23 18.28
N ASP A 388 -15.23 -6.98 19.51
CA ASP A 388 -15.48 -8.01 20.50
C ASP A 388 -16.45 -9.07 19.95
N ASN A 389 -16.06 -10.34 20.10
CA ASN A 389 -16.85 -11.51 19.66
C ASN A 389 -17.19 -11.56 18.16
N VAL A 390 -16.49 -10.81 17.30
CA VAL A 390 -16.68 -10.82 15.84
C VAL A 390 -15.37 -11.24 15.16
N GLY A 391 -15.39 -12.38 14.45
CA GLY A 391 -14.19 -12.98 13.87
C GLY A 391 -13.50 -12.10 12.83
N ASP A 392 -14.02 -12.07 11.61
CA ASP A 392 -13.44 -11.31 10.49
C ASP A 392 -13.83 -9.82 10.61
N SER A 393 -13.19 -9.08 11.52
CA SER A 393 -13.50 -7.68 11.81
C SER A 393 -12.25 -6.84 12.00
N TYR A 394 -12.38 -5.51 11.76
CA TYR A 394 -11.28 -4.58 11.90
C TYR A 394 -11.75 -3.16 12.28
N ARG A 395 -11.10 -2.56 13.29
CA ARG A 395 -11.24 -1.18 13.71
C ARG A 395 -10.19 -0.32 13.02
N THR A 396 -10.64 0.57 12.12
CA THR A 396 -9.73 1.30 11.22
C THR A 396 -8.89 2.38 11.90
N GLY A 397 -9.37 2.94 12.99
CA GLY A 397 -8.84 4.16 13.59
C GLY A 397 -9.28 5.44 12.87
N ASP A 398 -9.98 5.34 11.73
CA ASP A 398 -10.53 6.49 11.03
C ASP A 398 -11.90 6.87 11.60
N LEU A 399 -12.10 8.14 11.87
CA LEU A 399 -13.37 8.71 12.36
C LEU A 399 -14.18 9.24 11.18
N ALA A 400 -15.43 8.86 11.11
CA ALA A 400 -16.34 9.30 10.06
C ALA A 400 -17.71 9.68 10.64
N ARG A 401 -18.50 10.32 9.80
CA ARG A 401 -19.91 10.65 10.02
C ARG A 401 -20.72 10.11 8.85
N LEU A 402 -21.87 9.55 9.14
CA LEU A 402 -22.86 9.11 8.16
C LEU A 402 -23.93 10.20 7.99
N ASP A 403 -24.13 10.68 6.77
CA ASP A 403 -25.19 11.64 6.47
C ASP A 403 -26.56 10.97 6.26
N PRO A 404 -27.67 11.76 6.18
CA PRO A 404 -29.00 11.21 5.93
C PRO A 404 -29.16 10.46 4.60
N ASP A 405 -28.31 10.74 3.61
CA ASP A 405 -28.32 10.09 2.30
C ASP A 405 -27.52 8.77 2.29
N GLY A 406 -26.93 8.40 3.44
CA GLY A 406 -26.15 7.19 3.63
C GLY A 406 -24.73 7.28 3.06
N LEU A 407 -24.17 8.50 2.96
CA LEU A 407 -22.79 8.74 2.57
C LEU A 407 -21.90 8.92 3.80
N TYR A 408 -20.76 8.23 3.78
CA TYR A 408 -19.72 8.39 4.80
C TYR A 408 -18.82 9.58 4.48
N TYR A 409 -18.53 10.39 5.50
CA TYR A 409 -17.59 11.52 5.43
C TYR A 409 -16.47 11.35 6.43
N LEU A 410 -15.23 11.41 5.96
CA LEU A 410 -14.05 11.35 6.84
C LEU A 410 -13.96 12.61 7.68
N VAL A 411 -13.95 12.45 9.00
CA VAL A 411 -13.75 13.53 9.98
C VAL A 411 -12.28 13.67 10.35
N GLY A 412 -11.59 12.55 10.60
CA GLY A 412 -10.20 12.54 11.03
C GLY A 412 -9.70 11.14 11.38
N ARG A 413 -8.65 11.10 12.22
CA ARG A 413 -8.12 9.85 12.76
C ARG A 413 -8.03 9.91 14.28
N ARG A 414 -8.19 8.75 14.90
CA ARG A 414 -8.07 8.54 16.34
C ARG A 414 -6.60 8.44 16.79
N ASP A 415 -5.73 7.98 15.90
CA ASP A 415 -4.31 7.75 16.11
C ASP A 415 -3.43 8.74 15.32
N HIS A 416 -2.12 8.66 15.51
CA HIS A 416 -1.13 9.54 14.87
C HIS A 416 -0.75 9.13 13.44
N VAL A 417 -1.55 8.27 12.82
CA VAL A 417 -1.31 7.83 11.45
C VAL A 417 -1.74 8.91 10.47
N VAL A 418 -0.85 9.26 9.56
CA VAL A 418 -1.07 10.23 8.48
C VAL A 418 -0.92 9.55 7.12
N LYS A 419 -1.42 10.19 6.08
CA LYS A 419 -1.15 9.79 4.70
C LYS A 419 -0.16 10.77 4.08
N LEU A 420 1.03 10.26 3.74
CA LEU A 420 2.15 11.01 3.19
C LEU A 420 2.42 10.54 1.77
N ARG A 421 2.22 11.41 0.78
CA ARG A 421 2.47 11.09 -0.63
C ARG A 421 1.81 9.77 -1.07
N GLY A 422 0.57 9.52 -0.63
CA GLY A 422 -0.19 8.30 -0.91
C GLY A 422 0.08 7.13 0.04
N HIS A 423 1.04 7.24 0.93
CA HIS A 423 1.43 6.16 1.85
C HIS A 423 0.88 6.42 3.25
N ARG A 424 0.22 5.42 3.83
CA ARG A 424 -0.13 5.43 5.25
C ARG A 424 1.15 5.30 6.08
N PHE A 425 1.37 6.25 6.99
CA PHE A 425 2.56 6.27 7.83
C PHE A 425 2.22 6.73 9.24
N ASP A 426 2.77 6.03 10.23
CA ASP A 426 2.59 6.38 11.64
C ASP A 426 3.69 7.37 12.06
N LEU A 427 3.30 8.56 12.50
CA LEU A 427 4.23 9.57 12.98
C LEU A 427 5.05 9.09 14.19
N GLY A 428 4.52 8.15 14.98
CA GLY A 428 5.23 7.51 16.08
C GLY A 428 6.50 6.78 15.66
N GLU A 429 6.58 6.30 14.42
CA GLU A 429 7.80 5.69 13.88
C GLU A 429 8.94 6.70 13.70
N ILE A 430 8.62 7.93 13.29
CA ILE A 430 9.59 9.04 13.21
C ILE A 430 10.09 9.39 14.61
N GLU A 431 9.15 9.47 15.55
CA GLU A 431 9.46 9.80 16.95
C GLU A 431 10.34 8.73 17.61
N ALA A 432 10.01 7.46 17.39
CA ALA A 432 10.80 6.34 17.89
C ALA A 432 12.21 6.32 17.29
N ALA A 433 12.34 6.57 15.97
CA ALA A 433 13.63 6.68 15.33
C ALA A 433 14.47 7.83 15.94
N ALA A 434 13.86 8.98 16.18
CA ALA A 434 14.55 10.11 16.80
C ALA A 434 14.97 9.84 18.25
N ARG A 435 14.10 9.20 19.06
CA ARG A 435 14.39 8.82 20.45
C ARG A 435 15.50 7.77 20.59
N SER A 436 15.89 7.08 19.52
CA SER A 436 17.06 6.20 19.56
C SER A 436 18.41 6.94 19.66
N GLU A 437 18.44 8.25 19.42
CA GLU A 437 19.60 9.12 19.69
C GLU A 437 19.62 9.50 21.17
N PRO A 438 20.66 9.13 21.97
CA PRO A 438 20.65 9.29 23.42
C PRO A 438 20.50 10.74 23.94
N ARG A 439 20.82 11.74 23.10
CA ARG A 439 20.66 13.17 23.43
C ARG A 439 19.22 13.66 23.25
N VAL A 440 18.36 12.86 22.62
CA VAL A 440 16.93 13.19 22.46
C VAL A 440 16.16 12.70 23.68
N ARG A 441 15.62 13.61 24.45
CA ARG A 441 14.76 13.31 25.62
C ARG A 441 13.37 12.90 25.19
N ASP A 442 12.82 13.60 24.18
CA ASP A 442 11.52 13.28 23.58
C ASP A 442 11.41 13.91 22.18
N ALA A 443 10.49 13.40 21.39
CA ALA A 443 10.26 13.86 20.04
C ALA A 443 8.78 13.80 19.67
N VAL A 444 8.31 14.82 18.91
CA VAL A 444 6.94 14.91 18.40
C VAL A 444 6.99 15.18 16.89
N ALA A 445 6.51 14.23 16.11
CA ALA A 445 6.38 14.39 14.67
C ALA A 445 5.06 15.07 14.31
N ILE A 446 5.11 15.99 13.35
CA ILE A 446 4.00 16.86 12.96
C ILE A 446 3.88 16.87 11.43
N ALA A 447 2.68 16.59 10.92
CA ALA A 447 2.36 16.82 9.52
C ALA A 447 1.92 18.28 9.35
N LEU A 448 2.71 19.09 8.67
CA LEU A 448 2.48 20.53 8.51
C LEU A 448 1.40 20.85 7.49
N SER A 449 1.12 19.96 6.55
CA SER A 449 0.06 20.13 5.55
C SER A 449 -0.90 18.95 5.60
N SER A 450 -2.18 19.25 5.74
CA SER A 450 -3.25 18.24 5.62
C SER A 450 -3.64 17.98 4.15
N GLN A 451 -3.08 18.70 3.20
CA GLN A 451 -3.70 18.73 1.88
C GLN A 451 -2.85 18.29 0.68
N THR A 452 -1.52 18.28 0.66
CA THR A 452 -0.90 17.89 -0.63
C THR A 452 0.61 17.63 -0.68
N GLN A 453 1.45 18.01 0.26
CA GLN A 453 2.90 17.92 0.03
C GLN A 453 3.73 17.21 1.10
N GLY A 454 3.09 16.57 2.09
CA GLY A 454 3.84 15.73 3.03
C GLY A 454 4.95 16.45 3.80
N ASP A 455 4.81 17.77 4.01
CA ASP A 455 5.76 18.54 4.82
C ASP A 455 5.73 18.04 6.24
N LEU A 456 6.78 17.38 6.65
CA LEU A 456 6.95 16.84 7.99
C LEU A 456 7.90 17.72 8.79
N ALA A 457 7.52 18.03 10.00
CA ALA A 457 8.42 18.58 11.00
C ALA A 457 8.60 17.59 12.17
N LEU A 458 9.76 17.63 12.78
CA LEU A 458 10.06 16.90 13.99
C LEU A 458 10.48 17.90 15.06
N ALA A 459 9.65 18.05 16.08
CA ALA A 459 9.97 18.78 17.31
C ALA A 459 10.80 17.86 18.21
N ILE A 460 11.92 18.35 18.71
CA ILE A 460 12.93 17.57 19.44
C ILE A 460 13.20 18.24 20.77
N LEU A 461 12.97 17.52 21.86
CA LEU A 461 13.34 17.94 23.20
C LEU A 461 14.76 17.45 23.50
N THR A 462 15.68 18.38 23.80
CA THR A 462 17.10 18.09 24.10
C THR A 462 17.46 18.38 25.54
N HIS A 463 18.67 18.01 25.95
CA HIS A 463 19.25 18.51 27.19
C HIS A 463 19.81 19.92 26.99
N SER A 464 19.80 20.72 28.05
CA SER A 464 20.42 22.05 28.05
C SER A 464 21.93 21.91 27.81
N GLY A 465 22.44 22.63 26.80
CA GLY A 465 23.87 22.62 26.45
C GLY A 465 24.28 21.63 25.37
N ASP A 466 23.37 20.84 24.81
CA ASP A 466 23.67 19.97 23.67
C ASP A 466 24.07 20.78 22.43
N ASP A 467 25.08 20.30 21.70
CA ASP A 467 25.42 20.84 20.38
C ASP A 467 24.32 20.45 19.36
N ARG A 468 23.42 21.40 19.11
CA ARG A 468 22.28 21.21 18.19
C ARG A 468 22.73 20.97 16.73
N ILE A 469 23.92 21.43 16.33
CA ILE A 469 24.44 21.21 14.96
C ILE A 469 24.87 19.75 14.83
N GLU A 470 25.63 19.25 15.79
CA GLU A 470 26.07 17.86 15.80
C GLU A 470 24.88 16.90 15.97
N LEU A 471 23.95 17.22 16.86
CA LEU A 471 22.72 16.45 17.06
C LEU A 471 21.86 16.39 15.80
N ARG A 472 21.70 17.52 15.08
CA ARG A 472 21.01 17.56 13.79
C ARG A 472 21.65 16.60 12.78
N ARG A 473 22.97 16.58 12.68
CA ARG A 473 23.69 15.65 11.78
C ARG A 473 23.47 14.18 12.17
N ALA A 474 23.48 13.88 13.46
CA ALA A 474 23.23 12.53 13.97
C ALA A 474 21.79 12.09 13.65
N LEU A 475 20.79 12.93 13.91
CA LEU A 475 19.40 12.66 13.61
C LEU A 475 19.15 12.45 12.12
N VAL A 476 19.72 13.28 11.25
CA VAL A 476 19.59 13.09 9.79
C VAL A 476 20.13 11.72 9.38
N ARG A 477 21.26 11.27 9.91
CA ARG A 477 21.80 9.92 9.63
C ARG A 477 20.85 8.83 10.09
N ILE A 478 20.34 8.90 11.33
CA ILE A 478 19.43 7.92 11.91
C ILE A 478 18.11 7.85 11.12
N LEU A 479 17.49 9.00 10.86
CA LEU A 479 16.24 9.07 10.11
C LEU A 479 16.41 8.58 8.66
N THR A 480 17.57 8.84 8.06
CA THR A 480 17.87 8.34 6.71
C THR A 480 18.07 6.83 6.69
N ALA A 481 18.69 6.27 7.73
CA ALA A 481 18.92 4.83 7.82
C ALA A 481 17.64 4.02 8.12
N ARG A 482 16.71 4.60 8.88
CA ARG A 482 15.53 3.87 9.36
C ARG A 482 14.25 4.14 8.59
N LEU A 483 14.06 5.37 8.08
CA LEU A 483 12.80 5.78 7.48
C LEU A 483 12.85 5.77 5.95
N PRO A 484 11.74 5.40 5.29
CA PRO A 484 11.59 5.58 3.86
C PRO A 484 11.68 7.08 3.50
N SER A 485 12.12 7.40 2.30
CA SER A 485 12.40 8.78 1.88
C SER A 485 11.19 9.72 2.01
N PHE A 486 9.99 9.22 1.75
CA PHE A 486 8.74 10.01 1.84
C PHE A 486 8.33 10.38 3.27
N ALA A 487 8.88 9.69 4.29
CA ALA A 487 8.54 9.90 5.71
C ALA A 487 9.66 10.61 6.50
N ARG A 488 10.69 11.13 5.81
CA ARG A 488 11.77 11.87 6.46
C ARG A 488 11.35 13.31 6.71
N PRO A 489 11.42 13.82 7.97
CA PRO A 489 11.10 15.21 8.27
C PRO A 489 12.02 16.18 7.53
N GLU A 490 11.44 17.20 6.91
CA GLU A 490 12.17 18.29 6.23
C GLU A 490 12.64 19.35 7.22
N ARG A 491 11.93 19.46 8.36
CA ARG A 491 12.24 20.43 9.41
C ARG A 491 12.52 19.72 10.72
N LEU A 492 13.67 20.01 11.33
CA LEU A 492 14.04 19.62 12.69
C LEU A 492 14.03 20.85 13.57
N VAL A 493 13.16 20.89 14.59
CA VAL A 493 12.90 22.03 15.45
C VAL A 493 13.25 21.65 16.89
N PHE A 494 14.20 22.35 17.52
CA PHE A 494 14.70 22.03 18.85
C PHE A 494 13.98 22.84 19.92
N PHE A 495 13.64 22.16 21.01
CA PHE A 495 13.00 22.72 22.20
C PHE A 495 13.82 22.42 23.44
N ASP A 496 13.87 23.38 24.37
CA ASP A 496 14.44 23.19 25.70
C ASP A 496 13.38 22.61 26.68
N ALA A 497 12.10 22.86 26.41
CA ALA A 497 10.98 22.27 27.13
C ALA A 497 9.77 22.09 26.20
N PHE A 498 9.06 20.98 26.34
CA PHE A 498 7.76 20.80 25.69
C PHE A 498 6.64 21.36 26.56
N PRO A 499 5.64 22.04 25.98
CA PRO A 499 4.42 22.42 26.68
C PRO A 499 3.68 21.15 27.14
N LEU A 500 3.15 21.22 28.35
CA LEU A 500 2.42 20.12 29.00
C LEU A 500 0.96 20.52 29.23
N LEU A 501 0.08 19.54 29.08
CA LEU A 501 -1.31 19.63 29.53
C LEU A 501 -1.37 19.65 31.08
N SER A 502 -2.52 20.04 31.66
CA SER A 502 -2.75 19.97 33.08
C SER A 502 -2.60 18.56 33.69
N SER A 503 -2.70 17.54 32.86
CA SER A 503 -2.46 16.13 33.22
C SER A 503 -0.98 15.73 33.26
N GLY A 504 -0.04 16.64 32.94
CA GLY A 504 1.39 16.36 32.83
C GLY A 504 1.83 15.69 31.53
N LYS A 505 0.90 15.40 30.59
CA LYS A 505 1.22 14.85 29.26
C LYS A 505 1.64 15.97 28.33
N VAL A 506 2.47 15.62 27.32
CA VAL A 506 2.92 16.55 26.28
C VAL A 506 1.71 17.10 25.48
N ASP A 507 1.62 18.43 25.39
CA ASP A 507 0.61 19.11 24.58
C ASP A 507 1.04 19.20 23.12
N ARG A 508 0.74 18.14 22.39
CA ARG A 508 1.09 18.03 20.96
C ARG A 508 0.47 19.12 20.09
N ARG A 509 -0.75 19.58 20.43
CA ARG A 509 -1.43 20.65 19.68
C ARG A 509 -0.72 22.00 19.84
N HIS A 510 -0.26 22.28 21.03
CA HIS A 510 0.51 23.50 21.29
C HIS A 510 1.88 23.44 20.59
N ILE A 511 2.58 22.30 20.63
CA ILE A 511 3.84 22.10 19.87
C ILE A 511 3.59 22.30 18.39
N GLU A 512 2.54 21.73 17.84
CA GLU A 512 2.18 21.90 16.43
C GLU A 512 1.94 23.38 16.07
N ALA A 513 1.22 24.11 16.91
CA ALA A 513 0.98 25.54 16.69
C ALA A 513 2.30 26.34 16.70
N LEU A 514 3.21 26.07 17.64
CA LEU A 514 4.53 26.71 17.72
C LEU A 514 5.38 26.41 16.49
N VAL A 515 5.41 25.17 16.04
CA VAL A 515 6.18 24.76 14.85
C VAL A 515 5.62 25.38 13.58
N ARG A 516 4.30 25.46 13.43
CA ARG A 516 3.62 26.15 12.30
C ARG A 516 3.91 27.64 12.29
N ALA A 517 3.94 28.28 13.47
CA ALA A 517 4.22 29.72 13.58
C ALA A 517 5.70 30.08 13.35
N GLY A 518 6.60 29.10 13.16
CA GLY A 518 8.04 29.37 13.03
C GLY A 518 8.71 29.83 14.33
N GLY A 519 8.05 29.62 15.47
CA GLY A 519 8.43 30.24 16.76
C GLY A 519 9.51 29.50 17.58
N ALA A 520 9.91 28.29 17.21
CA ALA A 520 10.76 27.46 18.06
C ALA A 520 12.28 27.63 17.88
N ASP A 521 12.73 28.25 16.79
CA ASP A 521 14.17 28.55 16.59
C ASP A 521 14.64 29.86 17.29
N LYS A 522 13.79 30.51 18.07
CA LYS A 522 14.06 31.82 18.70
C LYS A 522 14.06 31.81 20.24
N GLN A 523 14.03 30.66 20.88
CA GLN A 523 14.19 30.59 22.35
C GLN A 523 15.33 29.64 22.71
#